data_ca9f263457a693f3e51a3af8cd1c45fd
#
_entry.id   ca9f263457a693f3e51a3af8cd1c45fd
#
_cell.length_a   1.000
_cell.length_b   1.000
_cell.length_c   1.000
_cell.angle_alpha   90.00
_cell.angle_beta   90.00
_cell.angle_gamma   90.00
#
_symmetry.space_group_name_H-M   'P 1'
#
loop_
_entity.id
_entity.type
_entity.pdbx_description
1 polymer ?
#
loop_
_entity_poly.entity_id
_entity_poly.type
_entity_poly.pdbx_seq_one_letter_code
_entity_poly.pdbx_strand_id
1 'polypeptide(L)'
;LSVDTALRLDRHVHVVKDINDLYKRADYVTMHIHYTEKTAHMINADAIGAMKRGVRVINLARGEIVDDEAMLAALDTGKVAAYITDFPNNRLLAAPHVIALPHLGASTPESEQNCAAMAVDELRDYLENGNIRTSVNLPEMSMERSGVQRLCILHKNVPGMLANITSLFGRDGVNVENLSNKSRGDYAYTMVDLSTKVGEHVVEDVKHMPNVIRVRVLEW
;
A
#
# COMPACT_ATOMS: atom_id res chain seq x y z
N LEU A 1 -0.62 3.26 -13.47
CA LEU A 1 -2.01 3.74 -13.48
C LEU A 1 -2.87 2.70 -14.20
N SER A 2 -4.02 2.30 -13.61
CA SER A 2 -5.02 1.50 -14.32
C SER A 2 -5.70 2.35 -15.40
N VAL A 3 -6.28 1.68 -16.41
CA VAL A 3 -7.04 2.37 -17.47
C VAL A 3 -8.17 3.21 -16.87
N ASP A 4 -8.90 2.66 -15.87
CA ASP A 4 -9.99 3.38 -15.19
C ASP A 4 -9.50 4.63 -14.46
N THR A 5 -8.34 4.57 -13.82
CA THR A 5 -7.74 5.74 -13.16
C THR A 5 -7.31 6.77 -14.19
N ALA A 6 -6.75 6.33 -15.32
CA ALA A 6 -6.35 7.24 -16.40
C ALA A 6 -7.54 7.96 -17.04
N LEU A 7 -8.69 7.29 -17.19
CA LEU A 7 -9.93 7.86 -17.74
C LEU A 7 -10.60 8.88 -16.81
N ARG A 8 -10.29 8.86 -15.51
CA ARG A 8 -10.81 9.82 -14.52
C ARG A 8 -9.93 11.05 -14.33
N LEU A 9 -8.79 11.11 -14.98
CA LEU A 9 -7.91 12.27 -14.89
C LEU A 9 -8.55 13.48 -15.59
N ASP A 10 -8.31 14.66 -15.00
CA ASP A 10 -8.70 15.92 -15.63
C ASP A 10 -8.03 16.03 -17.00
N ARG A 11 -8.74 16.67 -17.96
CA ARG A 11 -8.26 16.87 -19.35
C ARG A 11 -6.91 17.60 -19.46
N HIS A 12 -6.51 18.32 -18.43
CA HIS A 12 -5.22 19.04 -18.37
C HIS A 12 -4.08 18.15 -17.85
N VAL A 13 -4.39 16.93 -17.37
CA VAL A 13 -3.37 15.97 -16.91
C VAL A 13 -2.84 15.18 -18.09
N HIS A 14 -1.54 15.27 -18.33
CA HIS A 14 -0.86 14.54 -19.39
C HIS A 14 0.01 13.45 -18.79
N VAL A 15 -0.33 12.18 -19.05
CA VAL A 15 0.48 11.03 -18.65
C VAL A 15 1.62 10.86 -19.65
N VAL A 16 2.87 10.90 -19.16
CA VAL A 16 4.05 10.63 -19.97
C VAL A 16 4.49 9.17 -19.79
N LYS A 17 5.01 8.56 -20.87
CA LYS A 17 5.54 7.17 -20.83
C LYS A 17 7.00 7.13 -20.41
N ASP A 18 7.76 8.15 -20.76
CA ASP A 18 9.16 8.33 -20.41
C ASP A 18 9.32 9.50 -19.45
N ILE A 19 9.96 9.26 -18.32
CA ILE A 19 10.20 10.28 -17.30
C ILE A 19 11.07 11.42 -17.84
N ASN A 20 11.95 11.15 -18.80
CA ASN A 20 12.77 12.17 -19.43
C ASN A 20 11.94 13.23 -20.18
N ASP A 21 10.78 12.85 -20.71
CA ASP A 21 9.87 13.80 -21.34
C ASP A 21 9.23 14.74 -20.30
N LEU A 22 9.00 14.25 -19.09
CA LEU A 22 8.58 15.08 -17.96
C LEU A 22 9.69 16.06 -17.59
N TYR A 23 10.92 15.58 -17.39
CA TYR A 23 12.04 16.42 -17.00
C TYR A 23 12.30 17.56 -18.00
N LYS A 24 12.28 17.30 -19.30
CA LYS A 24 12.47 18.32 -20.35
C LYS A 24 11.41 19.40 -20.37
N ARG A 25 10.20 19.10 -19.91
CA ARG A 25 9.05 20.01 -20.03
C ARG A 25 8.69 20.72 -18.75
N ALA A 26 8.98 20.12 -17.59
CA ALA A 26 8.55 20.60 -16.30
C ALA A 26 9.30 21.87 -15.87
N ASP A 27 8.56 22.84 -15.34
CA ASP A 27 9.08 24.01 -14.64
C ASP A 27 9.13 23.76 -13.12
N TYR A 28 8.27 22.84 -12.64
CA TYR A 28 8.23 22.33 -11.28
C TYR A 28 8.19 20.81 -11.33
N VAL A 29 9.03 20.16 -10.53
CA VAL A 29 9.05 18.70 -10.36
C VAL A 29 8.73 18.40 -8.91
N THR A 30 7.66 17.64 -8.66
CA THR A 30 7.29 17.18 -7.32
C THR A 30 7.21 15.67 -7.27
N MET A 31 7.76 15.08 -6.20
CA MET A 31 7.79 13.63 -6.00
C MET A 31 6.70 13.18 -5.04
N HIS A 32 5.97 12.10 -5.44
CA HIS A 32 4.92 11.45 -4.65
C HIS A 32 5.04 9.93 -4.76
N ILE A 33 6.27 9.44 -4.64
CA ILE A 33 6.62 8.02 -4.82
C ILE A 33 7.21 7.46 -3.53
N HIS A 34 7.07 6.14 -3.35
CA HIS A 34 7.73 5.46 -2.24
C HIS A 34 9.25 5.32 -2.49
N TYR A 35 10.02 5.36 -1.42
CA TYR A 35 11.41 4.95 -1.46
C TYR A 35 11.52 3.44 -1.67
N THR A 36 12.33 3.05 -2.63
CA THR A 36 12.75 1.68 -2.93
C THR A 36 14.19 1.73 -3.47
N GLU A 37 14.86 0.59 -3.59
CA GLU A 37 16.16 0.53 -4.25
C GLU A 37 16.14 1.09 -5.69
N LYS A 38 14.99 1.00 -6.39
CA LYS A 38 14.82 1.54 -7.75
C LYS A 38 14.58 3.04 -7.80
N THR A 39 14.12 3.63 -6.72
CA THR A 39 13.83 5.07 -6.61
C THR A 39 14.88 5.83 -5.81
N ALA A 40 15.85 5.11 -5.22
CA ALA A 40 17.01 5.70 -4.58
C ALA A 40 17.77 6.58 -5.56
N HIS A 41 18.04 7.83 -5.16
CA HIS A 41 18.73 8.83 -5.98
C HIS A 41 18.16 8.97 -7.41
N MET A 42 16.84 8.83 -7.54
CA MET A 42 16.16 8.99 -8.83
C MET A 42 16.37 10.40 -9.39
N ILE A 43 16.46 11.41 -8.52
CA ILE A 43 16.84 12.78 -8.87
C ILE A 43 18.34 12.93 -8.62
N ASN A 44 19.13 12.49 -9.56
CA ASN A 44 20.59 12.57 -9.60
C ASN A 44 21.07 13.63 -10.61
N ALA A 45 22.38 13.70 -10.82
CA ALA A 45 22.98 14.66 -11.74
C ALA A 45 22.45 14.53 -13.18
N ASP A 46 22.23 13.31 -13.68
CA ASP A 46 21.72 13.06 -15.03
C ASP A 46 20.27 13.51 -15.16
N ALA A 47 19.42 13.16 -14.19
CA ALA A 47 18.03 13.58 -14.14
C ALA A 47 17.92 15.11 -14.10
N ILE A 48 18.71 15.76 -13.22
CA ILE A 48 18.75 17.22 -13.12
C ILE A 48 19.30 17.82 -14.42
N GLY A 49 20.30 17.20 -15.03
CA GLY A 49 20.84 17.60 -16.32
C GLY A 49 19.80 17.66 -17.44
N ALA A 50 18.86 16.70 -17.45
CA ALA A 50 17.77 16.62 -18.41
C ALA A 50 16.65 17.65 -18.17
N MET A 51 16.53 18.23 -16.97
CA MET A 51 15.52 19.22 -16.63
C MET A 51 15.79 20.57 -17.28
N LYS A 52 14.80 21.45 -17.28
CA LYS A 52 14.98 22.84 -17.70
C LYS A 52 15.93 23.59 -16.75
N ARG A 53 16.66 24.57 -17.28
CA ARG A 53 17.36 25.52 -16.42
C ARG A 53 16.37 26.35 -15.61
N GLY A 54 16.63 26.52 -14.32
CA GLY A 54 15.76 27.23 -13.42
C GLY A 54 14.53 26.43 -12.94
N VAL A 55 14.56 25.10 -13.12
CA VAL A 55 13.52 24.21 -12.57
C VAL A 55 13.45 24.34 -11.05
N ARG A 56 12.28 24.13 -10.49
CA ARG A 56 12.06 24.04 -9.05
C ARG A 56 11.71 22.60 -8.69
N VAL A 57 12.39 22.07 -7.68
CA VAL A 57 12.23 20.68 -7.24
C VAL A 57 11.60 20.65 -5.86
N ILE A 58 10.56 19.86 -5.69
CA ILE A 58 9.80 19.73 -4.44
C ILE A 58 9.81 18.27 -4.02
N ASN A 59 10.45 17.98 -2.90
CA ASN A 59 10.53 16.64 -2.33
C ASN A 59 9.92 16.60 -0.93
N LEU A 60 8.67 16.22 -0.86
CA LEU A 60 7.94 15.93 0.38
C LEU A 60 7.61 14.44 0.49
N ALA A 61 8.36 13.59 -0.22
CA ALA A 61 8.15 12.15 -0.24
C ALA A 61 9.13 11.41 0.68
N ARG A 62 10.41 11.29 0.27
CA ARG A 62 11.51 10.71 1.07
C ARG A 62 12.84 11.34 0.65
N GLY A 63 13.70 11.62 1.62
CA GLY A 63 15.00 12.31 1.39
C GLY A 63 15.87 11.57 0.39
N GLU A 64 15.99 10.26 0.52
CA GLU A 64 16.87 9.40 -0.26
C GLU A 64 16.49 9.28 -1.76
N ILE A 65 15.37 9.84 -2.18
CA ILE A 65 14.98 9.91 -3.60
C ILE A 65 15.86 10.92 -4.36
N VAL A 66 16.39 11.92 -3.67
CA VAL A 66 17.23 12.97 -4.22
C VAL A 66 18.69 12.72 -3.84
N ASP A 67 19.59 12.87 -4.80
CA ASP A 67 21.03 12.95 -4.54
C ASP A 67 21.37 14.38 -4.10
N ASP A 68 21.66 14.54 -2.82
CA ASP A 68 21.94 15.85 -2.21
C ASP A 68 23.16 16.55 -2.81
N GLU A 69 24.21 15.78 -3.18
CA GLU A 69 25.41 16.35 -3.80
C GLU A 69 25.08 16.96 -5.16
N ALA A 70 24.36 16.19 -5.99
CA ALA A 70 23.92 16.66 -7.30
C ALA A 70 22.95 17.85 -7.18
N MET A 71 22.08 17.83 -6.19
CA MET A 71 21.13 18.93 -5.94
C MET A 71 21.85 20.20 -5.52
N LEU A 72 22.79 20.12 -4.57
CA LEU A 72 23.58 21.26 -4.11
C LEU A 72 24.40 21.89 -5.26
N ALA A 73 25.06 21.07 -6.08
CA ALA A 73 25.78 21.54 -7.24
C ALA A 73 24.87 22.22 -8.28
N ALA A 74 23.65 21.71 -8.43
CA ALA A 74 22.66 22.27 -9.36
C ALA A 74 22.07 23.60 -8.88
N LEU A 75 21.90 23.77 -7.57
CA LEU A 75 21.50 25.04 -6.96
C LEU A 75 22.58 26.11 -7.14
N ASP A 76 23.85 25.78 -6.89
CA ASP A 76 24.99 26.67 -7.03
C ASP A 76 25.13 27.22 -8.46
N THR A 77 24.94 26.36 -9.47
CA THR A 77 24.98 26.74 -10.89
C THR A 77 23.73 27.41 -11.43
N GLY A 78 22.67 27.49 -10.62
CA GLY A 78 21.35 27.97 -11.04
C GLY A 78 20.66 27.07 -12.06
N LYS A 79 21.07 25.81 -12.19
CA LYS A 79 20.36 24.78 -12.95
C LYS A 79 19.01 24.47 -12.29
N VAL A 80 19.01 24.34 -10.96
CA VAL A 80 17.83 24.32 -10.09
C VAL A 80 17.70 25.71 -9.45
N ALA A 81 16.54 26.33 -9.57
CA ALA A 81 16.29 27.65 -9.00
C ALA A 81 15.91 27.59 -7.51
N ALA A 82 15.27 26.50 -7.08
CA ALA A 82 14.93 26.27 -5.68
C ALA A 82 14.69 24.78 -5.42
N TYR A 83 15.09 24.31 -4.23
CA TYR A 83 14.76 22.99 -3.73
C TYR A 83 13.96 23.09 -2.44
N ILE A 84 12.77 22.54 -2.44
CA ILE A 84 11.86 22.51 -1.30
C ILE A 84 11.84 21.09 -0.75
N THR A 85 12.11 20.92 0.55
CA THR A 85 12.12 19.60 1.18
C THR A 85 11.73 19.67 2.66
N ASP A 86 11.09 18.61 3.16
CA ASP A 86 10.85 18.37 4.56
C ASP A 86 11.76 17.27 5.14
N PHE A 87 12.85 16.93 4.42
CA PHE A 87 13.94 16.05 4.85
C PHE A 87 15.29 16.78 4.84
N PRO A 88 15.43 17.93 5.53
CA PRO A 88 16.68 18.67 5.48
C PRO A 88 17.76 17.99 6.31
N ASN A 89 19.00 18.07 5.82
CA ASN A 89 20.20 17.81 6.60
C ASN A 89 21.00 19.11 6.77
N ASN A 90 22.09 19.07 7.54
CA ASN A 90 22.88 20.27 7.87
C ASN A 90 23.44 20.98 6.62
N ARG A 91 23.72 20.25 5.55
CA ARG A 91 24.26 20.82 4.30
C ARG A 91 23.17 21.52 3.50
N LEU A 92 22.00 20.91 3.40
CA LEU A 92 20.82 21.50 2.74
C LEU A 92 20.34 22.75 3.50
N LEU A 93 20.35 22.72 4.85
CA LEU A 93 19.97 23.88 5.67
C LEU A 93 20.91 25.09 5.48
N ALA A 94 22.19 24.84 5.20
CA ALA A 94 23.17 25.88 4.96
C ALA A 94 23.21 26.40 3.51
N ALA A 95 22.56 25.70 2.59
CA ALA A 95 22.63 26.02 1.16
C ALA A 95 21.61 27.12 0.77
N PRO A 96 22.01 28.08 -0.08
CA PRO A 96 21.09 29.06 -0.64
C PRO A 96 20.05 28.37 -1.53
N HIS A 97 18.86 28.98 -1.62
CA HIS A 97 17.75 28.47 -2.46
C HIS A 97 17.16 27.13 -2.02
N VAL A 98 17.51 26.62 -0.84
CA VAL A 98 16.81 25.52 -0.18
C VAL A 98 15.76 26.08 0.73
N ILE A 99 14.52 25.59 0.59
CA ILE A 99 13.40 25.89 1.50
C ILE A 99 13.14 24.62 2.30
N ALA A 100 13.62 24.60 3.54
CA ALA A 100 13.41 23.50 4.44
C ALA A 100 12.11 23.68 5.22
N LEU A 101 11.27 22.65 5.24
CA LEU A 101 10.02 22.60 5.97
C LEU A 101 10.14 21.59 7.11
N PRO A 102 9.39 21.74 8.20
CA PRO A 102 9.26 20.68 9.18
C PRO A 102 8.47 19.50 8.57
N HIS A 103 8.89 18.26 8.87
CA HIS A 103 8.21 17.05 8.40
C HIS A 103 6.95 16.77 9.24
N LEU A 104 5.85 17.43 8.90
CA LEU A 104 4.59 17.41 9.67
C LEU A 104 3.41 16.81 8.89
N GLY A 105 3.63 16.20 7.74
CA GLY A 105 2.57 15.78 6.82
C GLY A 105 1.46 14.92 7.43
N ALA A 106 1.79 14.07 8.42
CA ALA A 106 0.83 13.23 9.14
C ALA A 106 0.66 13.63 10.62
N SER A 107 1.27 14.72 11.06
CA SER A 107 1.34 15.13 12.47
C SER A 107 0.49 16.36 12.77
N THR A 108 -0.67 16.47 12.12
CA THR A 108 -1.69 17.45 12.52
C THR A 108 -2.75 16.77 13.39
N PRO A 109 -3.41 17.50 14.30
CA PRO A 109 -4.47 16.94 15.15
C PRO A 109 -5.56 16.23 14.36
N GLU A 110 -5.97 16.78 13.22
CA GLU A 110 -6.98 16.19 12.34
C GLU A 110 -6.48 14.89 11.71
N SER A 111 -5.21 14.86 11.28
CA SER A 111 -4.59 13.67 10.69
C SER A 111 -4.47 12.54 11.70
N GLU A 112 -4.03 12.85 12.92
CA GLU A 112 -3.92 11.87 14.01
C GLU A 112 -5.28 11.31 14.40
N GLN A 113 -6.32 12.16 14.53
CA GLN A 113 -7.68 11.72 14.79
C GLN A 113 -8.23 10.83 13.68
N ASN A 114 -8.05 11.21 12.41
CA ASN A 114 -8.49 10.43 11.27
C ASN A 114 -7.77 9.09 11.19
N CYS A 115 -6.46 9.07 11.38
CA CYS A 115 -5.67 7.83 11.40
C CYS A 115 -6.13 6.88 12.53
N ALA A 116 -6.36 7.42 13.73
CA ALA A 116 -6.84 6.64 14.86
C ALA A 116 -8.24 6.06 14.60
N ALA A 117 -9.17 6.87 14.10
CA ALA A 117 -10.52 6.42 13.76
C ALA A 117 -10.51 5.34 12.68
N MET A 118 -9.75 5.55 11.59
CA MET A 118 -9.61 4.57 10.51
C MET A 118 -9.00 3.26 11.01
N ALA A 119 -7.94 3.32 11.82
CA ALA A 119 -7.29 2.13 12.37
C ALA A 119 -8.25 1.32 13.27
N VAL A 120 -9.05 2.01 14.09
CA VAL A 120 -10.07 1.37 14.94
C VAL A 120 -11.16 0.72 14.09
N ASP A 121 -11.65 1.39 13.06
CA ASP A 121 -12.70 0.86 12.19
C ASP A 121 -12.21 -0.34 11.37
N GLU A 122 -10.99 -0.30 10.86
CA GLU A 122 -10.37 -1.44 10.16
C GLU A 122 -10.16 -2.63 11.11
N LEU A 123 -9.67 -2.37 12.31
CA LEU A 123 -9.46 -3.42 13.32
C LEU A 123 -10.79 -4.03 13.75
N ARG A 124 -11.82 -3.22 13.97
CA ARG A 124 -13.17 -3.68 14.30
C ARG A 124 -13.72 -4.57 13.19
N ASP A 125 -13.67 -4.10 11.94
CA ASP A 125 -14.14 -4.86 10.79
C ASP A 125 -13.40 -6.19 10.64
N TYR A 126 -12.09 -6.20 10.88
CA TYR A 126 -11.32 -7.45 10.91
C TYR A 126 -11.75 -8.36 12.06
N LEU A 127 -11.90 -7.82 13.26
CA LEU A 127 -12.25 -8.64 14.45
C LEU A 127 -13.67 -9.18 14.39
N GLU A 128 -14.63 -8.37 13.93
CA GLU A 128 -16.05 -8.72 13.92
C GLU A 128 -16.48 -9.46 12.65
N ASN A 129 -15.91 -9.10 11.49
CA ASN A 129 -16.33 -9.62 10.19
C ASN A 129 -15.26 -10.45 9.47
N GLY A 130 -14.01 -10.39 9.91
CA GLY A 130 -12.89 -11.03 9.22
C GLY A 130 -12.43 -10.29 7.96
N ASN A 131 -13.00 -9.14 7.64
CA ASN A 131 -12.61 -8.36 6.48
C ASN A 131 -11.18 -7.81 6.62
N ILE A 132 -10.47 -7.70 5.50
CA ILE A 132 -9.13 -7.14 5.45
C ILE A 132 -9.16 -5.91 4.55
N ARG A 133 -8.82 -4.76 5.12
CA ARG A 133 -8.68 -3.49 4.41
C ARG A 133 -7.27 -2.95 4.59
N THR A 134 -6.74 -2.24 3.62
CA THR A 134 -5.45 -1.52 3.65
C THR A 134 -4.25 -2.31 4.20
N SER A 135 -4.32 -3.65 4.18
CA SER A 135 -3.24 -4.51 4.67
C SER A 135 -2.01 -4.44 3.76
N VAL A 136 -0.81 -4.33 4.35
CA VAL A 136 0.45 -4.30 3.59
C VAL A 136 0.91 -5.69 3.16
N ASN A 137 0.49 -6.75 3.82
CA ASN A 137 0.97 -8.13 3.63
C ASN A 137 -0.10 -9.13 3.21
N LEU A 138 -1.38 -8.82 3.41
CA LEU A 138 -2.49 -9.68 3.01
C LEU A 138 -3.31 -9.03 1.89
N PRO A 139 -4.05 -9.81 1.09
CA PRO A 139 -4.93 -9.26 0.07
C PRO A 139 -6.11 -8.53 0.69
N GLU A 140 -6.52 -7.43 0.08
CA GLU A 140 -7.76 -6.76 0.47
C GLU A 140 -8.95 -7.66 0.16
N MET A 141 -9.79 -7.93 1.17
CA MET A 141 -10.94 -8.82 1.09
C MET A 141 -12.07 -8.36 1.99
N SER A 142 -13.27 -8.33 1.43
CA SER A 142 -14.50 -8.06 2.15
C SER A 142 -15.59 -9.03 1.67
N MET A 143 -16.36 -9.55 2.60
CA MET A 143 -17.47 -10.45 2.33
C MET A 143 -18.60 -10.15 3.32
N GLU A 144 -19.80 -9.85 2.81
CA GLU A 144 -20.99 -9.67 3.65
C GLU A 144 -21.26 -10.94 4.44
N ARG A 145 -21.81 -10.79 5.67
CA ARG A 145 -22.16 -11.93 6.52
C ARG A 145 -23.28 -12.73 5.89
N SER A 146 -23.11 -14.04 5.82
CA SER A 146 -24.16 -14.99 5.47
C SER A 146 -24.03 -16.25 6.35
N GLY A 147 -25.07 -17.07 6.44
CA GLY A 147 -25.06 -18.22 7.34
C GLY A 147 -25.02 -17.84 8.82
N VAL A 148 -24.51 -18.72 9.67
CA VAL A 148 -24.49 -18.57 11.14
C VAL A 148 -23.10 -18.57 11.75
N GLN A 149 -22.08 -18.94 10.96
CA GLN A 149 -20.70 -19.01 11.40
C GLN A 149 -19.76 -18.73 10.23
N ARG A 150 -18.67 -18.03 10.48
CA ARG A 150 -17.60 -17.77 9.51
C ARG A 150 -16.29 -18.35 9.99
N LEU A 151 -15.59 -19.07 9.12
CA LEU A 151 -14.19 -19.40 9.29
C LEU A 151 -13.33 -18.48 8.43
N CYS A 152 -12.36 -17.84 9.07
CA CYS A 152 -11.35 -17.01 8.44
C CYS A 152 -10.02 -17.76 8.48
N ILE A 153 -9.51 -18.18 7.32
CA ILE A 153 -8.39 -19.12 7.21
C ILE A 153 -7.24 -18.43 6.47
N LEU A 154 -6.14 -18.21 7.15
CA LEU A 154 -4.88 -17.78 6.57
C LEU A 154 -4.06 -19.03 6.22
N HIS A 155 -3.64 -19.14 4.97
CA HIS A 155 -2.89 -20.31 4.49
C HIS A 155 -1.87 -19.94 3.41
N LYS A 156 -0.97 -20.87 3.08
CA LYS A 156 -0.08 -20.71 1.93
C LYS A 156 -0.87 -20.81 0.62
N ASN A 157 -0.46 -20.03 -0.35
CA ASN A 157 -1.07 -20.03 -1.70
C ASN A 157 -0.54 -21.20 -2.53
N VAL A 158 -1.04 -22.39 -2.26
CA VAL A 158 -0.64 -23.63 -2.96
C VAL A 158 -1.85 -24.34 -3.56
N PRO A 159 -1.66 -25.13 -4.63
CA PRO A 159 -2.76 -25.87 -5.26
C PRO A 159 -3.50 -26.79 -4.30
N GLY A 160 -4.80 -26.95 -4.49
CA GLY A 160 -5.65 -27.88 -3.75
C GLY A 160 -6.19 -27.38 -2.41
N MET A 161 -5.73 -26.23 -1.89
CA MET A 161 -6.15 -25.73 -0.58
C MET A 161 -7.65 -25.56 -0.45
N LEU A 162 -8.32 -24.93 -1.42
CA LEU A 162 -9.77 -24.74 -1.36
C LEU A 162 -10.53 -26.06 -1.41
N ALA A 163 -10.10 -27.01 -2.25
CA ALA A 163 -10.71 -28.34 -2.31
C ALA A 163 -10.58 -29.07 -0.97
N ASN A 164 -9.43 -29.01 -0.34
CA ASN A 164 -9.20 -29.63 0.96
C ASN A 164 -10.07 -28.99 2.05
N ILE A 165 -10.12 -27.66 2.12
CA ILE A 165 -10.93 -26.92 3.09
C ILE A 165 -12.43 -27.26 2.91
N THR A 166 -12.96 -27.16 1.70
CA THR A 166 -14.39 -27.41 1.44
C THR A 166 -14.80 -28.88 1.62
N SER A 167 -13.87 -29.81 1.38
CA SER A 167 -14.12 -31.23 1.60
C SER A 167 -14.35 -31.59 3.07
N LEU A 168 -13.75 -30.87 4.01
CA LEU A 168 -14.00 -31.08 5.44
C LEU A 168 -15.45 -30.75 5.80
N PHE A 169 -15.96 -29.61 5.34
CA PHE A 169 -17.35 -29.22 5.58
C PHE A 169 -18.35 -30.20 4.96
N GLY A 170 -18.06 -30.65 3.73
CA GLY A 170 -18.89 -31.64 3.05
C GLY A 170 -18.97 -33.00 3.76
N ARG A 171 -17.87 -33.47 4.37
CA ARG A 171 -17.86 -34.71 5.18
C ARG A 171 -18.75 -34.62 6.41
N ASP A 172 -18.79 -33.43 7.03
CA ASP A 172 -19.65 -33.16 8.19
C ASP A 172 -21.10 -32.79 7.82
N GLY A 173 -21.45 -32.82 6.53
CA GLY A 173 -22.77 -32.45 6.06
C GLY A 173 -23.12 -30.99 6.21
N VAL A 174 -22.12 -30.12 6.35
CA VAL A 174 -22.28 -28.67 6.50
C VAL A 174 -22.23 -27.99 5.14
N ASN A 175 -23.25 -27.20 4.85
CA ASN A 175 -23.31 -26.42 3.62
C ASN A 175 -22.51 -25.12 3.71
N VAL A 176 -21.82 -24.77 2.62
CA VAL A 176 -21.13 -23.49 2.47
C VAL A 176 -22.10 -22.52 1.82
N GLU A 177 -22.47 -21.45 2.56
CA GLU A 177 -23.37 -20.40 2.08
C GLU A 177 -22.63 -19.38 1.19
N ASN A 178 -21.41 -19.04 1.59
CA ASN A 178 -20.57 -18.13 0.82
C ASN A 178 -19.08 -18.45 1.05
N LEU A 179 -18.28 -18.23 0.03
CA LEU A 179 -16.83 -18.41 0.10
C LEU A 179 -16.12 -17.35 -0.72
N SER A 180 -15.13 -16.74 -0.13
CA SER A 180 -14.22 -15.85 -0.83
C SER A 180 -12.78 -16.24 -0.52
N ASN A 181 -11.95 -16.27 -1.56
CA ASN A 181 -10.51 -16.51 -1.43
C ASN A 181 -9.73 -15.51 -2.26
N LYS A 182 -8.75 -14.88 -1.66
CA LYS A 182 -7.78 -14.01 -2.36
C LYS A 182 -6.38 -14.32 -1.92
N SER A 183 -5.43 -14.17 -2.83
CA SER A 183 -4.01 -14.37 -2.57
C SER A 183 -3.18 -13.12 -2.84
N ARG A 184 -2.06 -13.00 -2.13
CA ARG A 184 -1.03 -12.01 -2.35
C ARG A 184 0.33 -12.68 -2.11
N GLY A 185 1.08 -12.89 -3.19
CA GLY A 185 2.33 -13.64 -3.12
C GLY A 185 2.13 -15.07 -2.62
N ASP A 186 2.89 -15.46 -1.61
CA ASP A 186 2.92 -16.82 -1.06
C ASP A 186 1.76 -17.12 -0.09
N TYR A 187 0.91 -16.14 0.23
CA TYR A 187 -0.17 -16.28 1.18
C TYR A 187 -1.52 -16.06 0.55
N ALA A 188 -2.51 -16.77 1.08
CA ALA A 188 -3.91 -16.61 0.73
C ALA A 188 -4.77 -16.50 2.00
N TYR A 189 -5.86 -15.80 1.86
CA TYR A 189 -6.86 -15.66 2.91
C TYR A 189 -8.20 -16.10 2.37
N THR A 190 -8.81 -17.07 3.06
CA THR A 190 -10.13 -17.63 2.71
C THR A 190 -11.12 -17.31 3.81
N MET A 191 -12.26 -16.75 3.44
CA MET A 191 -13.44 -16.65 4.31
C MET A 191 -14.50 -17.62 3.82
N VAL A 192 -15.06 -18.39 4.74
CA VAL A 192 -16.14 -19.35 4.46
C VAL A 192 -17.27 -19.12 5.44
N ASP A 193 -18.46 -18.84 4.93
CA ASP A 193 -19.69 -18.76 5.72
C ASP A 193 -20.45 -20.07 5.62
N LEU A 194 -20.89 -20.58 6.76
CA LEU A 194 -21.50 -21.89 6.91
C LEU A 194 -22.97 -21.76 7.32
N SER A 195 -23.83 -22.65 6.80
CA SER A 195 -25.27 -22.70 7.10
C SER A 195 -25.56 -23.10 8.54
N THR A 196 -24.65 -23.86 9.15
CA THR A 196 -24.75 -24.35 10.53
C THR A 196 -23.38 -24.22 11.21
N LYS A 197 -23.37 -24.18 12.55
CA LYS A 197 -22.11 -24.22 13.31
C LYS A 197 -21.44 -25.57 13.15
N VAL A 198 -20.16 -25.56 12.84
CA VAL A 198 -19.33 -26.77 12.84
C VAL A 198 -18.85 -27.10 14.24
N GLY A 199 -18.67 -28.39 14.51
CA GLY A 199 -18.08 -28.86 15.76
C GLY A 199 -16.59 -28.45 15.89
N GLU A 200 -16.10 -28.44 17.14
CA GLU A 200 -14.69 -28.10 17.41
C GLU A 200 -13.72 -28.99 16.62
N HIS A 201 -14.05 -30.28 16.42
CA HIS A 201 -13.22 -31.21 15.65
C HIS A 201 -12.97 -30.74 14.22
N VAL A 202 -13.98 -30.17 13.53
CA VAL A 202 -13.81 -29.64 12.18
C VAL A 202 -12.87 -28.43 12.16
N VAL A 203 -13.03 -27.54 13.15
CA VAL A 203 -12.14 -26.39 13.31
C VAL A 203 -10.71 -26.84 13.55
N GLU A 204 -10.51 -27.86 14.38
CA GLU A 204 -9.19 -28.42 14.65
C GLU A 204 -8.60 -29.13 13.42
N ASP A 205 -9.40 -29.86 12.66
CA ASP A 205 -8.98 -30.46 11.39
C ASP A 205 -8.50 -29.40 10.38
N VAL A 206 -9.21 -28.26 10.29
CA VAL A 206 -8.78 -27.14 9.44
C VAL A 206 -7.47 -26.53 9.99
N LYS A 207 -7.33 -26.35 11.30
CA LYS A 207 -6.10 -25.80 11.92
C LYS A 207 -4.88 -26.68 11.67
N HIS A 208 -5.06 -28.00 11.70
CA HIS A 208 -3.98 -28.96 11.51
C HIS A 208 -3.71 -29.34 10.05
N MET A 209 -4.52 -28.81 9.13
CA MET A 209 -4.33 -29.04 7.69
C MET A 209 -2.96 -28.49 7.25
N PRO A 210 -2.18 -29.25 6.45
CA PRO A 210 -0.92 -28.76 5.89
C PRO A 210 -1.09 -27.42 5.17
N ASN A 211 -0.16 -26.50 5.40
CA ASN A 211 -0.14 -25.15 4.84
C ASN A 211 -1.18 -24.16 5.40
N VAL A 212 -2.02 -24.55 6.33
CA VAL A 212 -2.83 -23.61 7.13
C VAL A 212 -1.92 -22.99 8.19
N ILE A 213 -2.03 -21.67 8.35
CA ILE A 213 -1.21 -20.88 9.28
C ILE A 213 -2.05 -20.45 10.48
N ARG A 214 -3.29 -20.01 10.22
CA ARG A 214 -4.18 -19.55 11.28
C ARG A 214 -5.63 -19.72 10.87
N VAL A 215 -6.45 -20.10 11.82
CA VAL A 215 -7.92 -20.16 11.68
C VAL A 215 -8.54 -19.28 12.78
N ARG A 216 -9.52 -18.48 12.39
CA ARG A 216 -10.39 -17.75 13.31
C ARG A 216 -11.84 -18.15 13.03
N VAL A 217 -12.59 -18.35 14.07
CA VAL A 217 -14.03 -18.61 13.99
C VAL A 217 -14.76 -17.37 14.47
N LEU A 218 -15.74 -16.92 13.69
CA LEU A 218 -16.64 -15.83 14.02
C LEU A 218 -18.05 -16.38 14.05
N GLU A 219 -18.79 -15.97 15.06
CA GLU A 219 -20.20 -16.33 15.28
C GLU A 219 -21.03 -15.08 15.49
N TRP A 220 -22.26 -15.08 15.04
CA TRP A 220 -23.21 -13.99 15.18
C TRP A 220 -24.65 -14.48 15.37
#